data_80717dd54c02b45a32f7dda3ae0ac5ef
#
_entry.id   80717dd54c02b45a32f7dda3ae0ac5ef
#
_cell.length_a   1.000
_cell.length_b   1.000
_cell.length_c   1.000
_cell.angle_alpha   90.00
_cell.angle_beta   90.00
_cell.angle_gamma   90.00
#
_symmetry.space_group_name_H-M   'P 1'
#
loop_
_entity.id
_entity.type
_entity.pdbx_description
1 polymer ?
#
loop_
_entity_poly.entity_id
_entity_poly.type
_entity_poly.pdbx_seq_one_letter_code
_entity_poly.pdbx_strand_id
1 'polypeptide(L)'
;MEKKTVYALLDVTIKDRAKFLEYVEGHKPSLRQYGGKLLFRSNNMEVIEGQWSPKLFVVQEWPSKETFKAWYHSKEYSPWKKLRKDAFDMNLVLAGEMRD
;
A
#
# COMPACT_ATOMS: atom_id res chain seq x y z
N MET A 1 -9.16 -9.44 24.06
CA MET A 1 -8.80 -10.03 22.76
C MET A 1 -7.76 -9.17 22.09
N GLU A 2 -6.69 -9.77 21.65
CA GLU A 2 -5.58 -9.05 21.06
C GLU A 2 -5.92 -8.57 19.65
N LYS A 3 -5.67 -7.29 19.38
CA LYS A 3 -5.93 -6.69 18.09
C LYS A 3 -4.75 -6.94 17.16
N LYS A 4 -5.00 -7.62 16.03
CA LYS A 4 -3.95 -7.98 15.07
C LYS A 4 -3.90 -7.05 13.85
N THR A 5 -4.74 -6.05 13.80
CA THR A 5 -4.80 -5.09 12.69
C THR A 5 -3.43 -4.47 12.45
N VAL A 6 -3.03 -4.40 11.18
CA VAL A 6 -1.79 -3.74 10.78
C VAL A 6 -2.08 -2.74 9.68
N TYR A 7 -1.14 -1.86 9.45
CA TYR A 7 -1.26 -0.82 8.43
C TYR A 7 -0.11 -0.95 7.46
N ALA A 8 -0.44 -0.91 6.17
CA ALA A 8 0.57 -0.86 5.12
C ALA A 8 0.79 0.61 4.81
N LEU A 9 2.03 1.05 4.96
CA LEU A 9 2.44 2.44 4.73
C LEU A 9 3.26 2.45 3.45
N LEU A 10 2.80 3.21 2.46
CA LEU A 10 3.45 3.24 1.15
C LEU A 10 3.90 4.66 0.82
N ASP A 11 5.16 4.78 0.45
CA ASP A 11 5.75 6.01 -0.09
C ASP A 11 5.95 5.76 -1.58
N VAL A 12 5.20 6.46 -2.43
CA VAL A 12 5.09 6.16 -3.86
C VAL A 12 5.64 7.30 -4.71
N THR A 13 6.45 6.94 -5.71
CA THR A 13 6.91 7.88 -6.74
C THR A 13 6.43 7.36 -8.09
N ILE A 14 5.53 8.09 -8.73
CA ILE A 14 4.91 7.68 -10.00
C ILE A 14 5.91 7.87 -11.14
N LYS A 15 6.09 6.83 -11.96
CA LYS A 15 6.95 6.87 -13.15
C LYS A 15 6.13 6.98 -14.43
N ASP A 16 4.99 6.31 -14.47
CA ASP A 16 4.11 6.29 -15.64
C ASP A 16 2.68 6.44 -15.13
N ARG A 17 2.11 7.61 -15.35
CA ARG A 17 0.79 7.94 -14.79
C ARG A 17 -0.32 7.04 -15.33
N ALA A 18 -0.29 6.73 -16.63
CA ALA A 18 -1.33 5.88 -17.23
C ALA A 18 -1.31 4.48 -16.62
N LYS A 19 -0.12 3.91 -16.48
CA LYS A 19 0.04 2.59 -15.86
C LYS A 19 -0.31 2.63 -14.38
N PHE A 20 0.00 3.73 -13.70
CA PHE A 20 -0.38 3.90 -12.30
C PHE A 20 -1.89 3.87 -12.12
N LEU A 21 -2.63 4.58 -12.96
CA LEU A 21 -4.09 4.60 -12.90
C LEU A 21 -4.67 3.23 -13.20
N GLU A 22 -4.11 2.54 -14.18
CA GLU A 22 -4.49 1.16 -14.50
C GLU A 22 -4.28 0.23 -13.30
N TYR A 23 -3.13 0.36 -12.64
CA TYR A 23 -2.82 -0.42 -11.44
C TYR A 23 -3.82 -0.13 -10.33
N VAL A 24 -4.10 1.15 -10.06
CA VAL A 24 -5.01 1.55 -8.98
C VAL A 24 -6.36 0.88 -9.14
N GLU A 25 -6.93 0.93 -10.35
CA GLU A 25 -8.23 0.32 -10.59
C GLU A 25 -8.18 -1.20 -10.59
N GLY A 26 -7.13 -1.76 -11.19
CA GLY A 26 -7.06 -3.21 -11.39
C GLY A 26 -6.82 -4.01 -10.13
N HIS A 27 -6.03 -3.47 -9.19
CA HIS A 27 -5.69 -4.23 -7.99
C HIS A 27 -6.77 -4.20 -6.90
N LYS A 28 -7.71 -3.27 -6.97
CA LYS A 28 -8.73 -3.10 -5.93
C LYS A 28 -9.54 -4.36 -5.60
N PRO A 29 -10.05 -5.11 -6.60
CA PRO A 29 -10.83 -6.30 -6.25
C PRO A 29 -10.02 -7.32 -5.44
N SER A 30 -8.76 -7.55 -5.81
CA SER A 30 -7.93 -8.51 -5.08
C SER A 30 -7.64 -8.04 -3.66
N LEU A 31 -7.38 -6.74 -3.50
CA LEU A 31 -7.13 -6.16 -2.19
C LEU A 31 -8.33 -6.37 -1.26
N ARG A 32 -9.53 -6.09 -1.76
CA ARG A 32 -10.76 -6.28 -0.98
C ARG A 32 -11.01 -7.73 -0.66
N GLN A 33 -10.74 -8.63 -1.60
CA GLN A 33 -10.92 -10.05 -1.43
C GLN A 33 -10.14 -10.57 -0.22
N TYR A 34 -8.96 -10.03 0.02
CA TYR A 34 -8.10 -10.45 1.13
C TYR A 34 -8.28 -9.61 2.40
N GLY A 35 -9.24 -8.71 2.40
CA GLY A 35 -9.57 -7.91 3.58
C GLY A 35 -8.86 -6.58 3.69
N GLY A 36 -8.14 -6.18 2.66
CA GLY A 36 -7.45 -4.90 2.65
C GLY A 36 -8.43 -3.75 2.46
N LYS A 37 -8.08 -2.60 3.03
CA LYS A 37 -8.92 -1.41 3.00
C LYS A 37 -8.05 -0.17 2.86
N LEU A 38 -8.33 0.64 1.86
CA LEU A 38 -7.64 1.92 1.71
C LEU A 38 -8.23 2.88 2.74
N LEU A 39 -7.38 3.39 3.62
CA LEU A 39 -7.79 4.38 4.61
C LEU A 39 -7.57 5.80 4.13
N PHE A 40 -6.44 6.03 3.43
CA PHE A 40 -6.01 7.39 3.21
C PHE A 40 -4.92 7.41 2.15
N ARG A 41 -4.93 8.44 1.32
CA ARG A 41 -3.80 8.74 0.45
C ARG A 41 -3.71 10.25 0.28
N SER A 42 -2.48 10.74 0.14
CA SER A 42 -2.22 12.17 0.06
C SER A 42 -1.06 12.46 -0.89
N ASN A 43 -1.23 13.47 -1.69
CA ASN A 43 -0.14 14.09 -2.44
C ASN A 43 0.06 15.54 -2.02
N ASN A 44 -0.50 15.91 -0.87
CA ASN A 44 -0.47 17.28 -0.36
C ASN A 44 0.00 17.24 1.09
N MET A 45 1.33 17.14 1.26
CA MET A 45 1.94 16.98 2.57
C MET A 45 2.94 18.08 2.83
N GLU A 46 3.04 18.47 4.08
CA GLU A 46 3.99 19.48 4.54
C GLU A 46 4.97 18.82 5.52
N VAL A 47 6.25 18.94 5.25
CA VAL A 47 7.28 18.41 6.15
C VAL A 47 7.44 19.37 7.31
N ILE A 48 7.08 18.92 8.50
CA ILE A 48 7.20 19.73 9.70
C ILE A 48 8.61 19.62 10.27
N GLU A 49 9.18 18.42 10.18
CA GLU A 49 10.50 18.17 10.75
C GLU A 49 11.14 16.99 10.02
N GLY A 50 12.43 17.08 9.76
CA GLY A 50 13.17 16.00 9.13
C GLY A 50 13.34 16.20 7.63
N GLN A 51 13.93 15.19 6.97
CA GLN A 51 14.28 15.26 5.55
C GLN A 51 13.44 14.37 4.65
N TRP A 52 12.51 13.62 5.21
CA TRP A 52 11.65 12.75 4.42
C TRP A 52 10.53 13.58 3.79
N SER A 53 10.45 13.52 2.47
CA SER A 53 9.46 14.29 1.72
C SER A 53 8.76 13.39 0.71
N PRO A 54 7.81 12.57 1.15
CA PRO A 54 7.09 11.68 0.24
C PRO A 54 6.22 12.46 -0.73
N LYS A 55 6.12 11.99 -1.97
CA LYS A 55 5.31 12.66 -3.01
C LYS A 55 3.88 12.17 -3.01
N LEU A 56 3.69 10.88 -2.82
CA LEU A 56 2.37 10.28 -2.66
C LEU A 56 2.47 9.28 -1.52
N PHE A 57 1.64 9.48 -0.51
CA PHE A 57 1.62 8.61 0.66
C PHE A 57 0.29 7.88 0.73
N VAL A 58 0.35 6.57 0.96
CA VAL A 58 -0.85 5.72 0.99
C VAL A 58 -0.84 4.90 2.27
N VAL A 59 -2.00 4.81 2.92
CA VAL A 59 -2.18 3.99 4.12
C VAL A 59 -3.33 3.02 3.88
N GLN A 60 -3.03 1.74 4.06
CA GLN A 60 -4.04 0.68 3.98
C GLN A 60 -4.14 -0.01 5.34
N GLU A 61 -5.34 -0.46 5.66
CA GLU A 61 -5.58 -1.25 6.87
C GLU A 61 -5.77 -2.71 6.46
N TRP A 62 -5.16 -3.62 7.22
CA TRP A 62 -5.26 -5.05 6.98
C TRP A 62 -5.60 -5.78 8.27
N PRO A 63 -6.40 -6.87 8.21
CA PRO A 63 -6.76 -7.61 9.43
C PRO A 63 -5.57 -8.19 10.17
N SER A 64 -4.48 -8.53 9.45
CA SER A 64 -3.28 -9.10 10.04
C SER A 64 -2.12 -9.04 9.05
N LYS A 65 -0.90 -9.27 9.53
CA LYS A 65 0.26 -9.39 8.65
C LYS A 65 0.10 -10.56 7.68
N GLU A 66 -0.50 -11.65 8.16
CA GLU A 66 -0.70 -12.86 7.37
C GLU A 66 -1.63 -12.60 6.19
N THR A 67 -2.73 -11.86 6.39
CA THR A 67 -3.65 -11.55 5.30
C THR A 67 -3.01 -10.63 4.27
N PHE A 68 -2.20 -9.65 4.70
CA PHE A 68 -1.46 -8.81 3.77
C PHE A 68 -0.50 -9.64 2.92
N LYS A 69 0.28 -10.52 3.56
CA LYS A 69 1.25 -11.36 2.85
C LYS A 69 0.57 -12.33 1.90
N ALA A 70 -0.59 -12.89 2.31
CA ALA A 70 -1.37 -13.76 1.44
C ALA A 70 -1.79 -13.03 0.17
N TRP A 71 -2.27 -11.79 0.29
CA TRP A 71 -2.62 -10.96 -0.86
C TRP A 71 -1.40 -10.64 -1.71
N TYR A 72 -0.30 -10.22 -1.06
CA TYR A 72 0.91 -9.79 -1.74
C TYR A 72 1.49 -10.89 -2.63
N HIS A 73 1.37 -12.15 -2.21
CA HIS A 73 1.88 -13.31 -2.92
C HIS A 73 0.81 -14.06 -3.70
N SER A 74 -0.41 -13.51 -3.79
CA SER A 74 -1.54 -14.19 -4.42
C SER A 74 -1.46 -14.17 -5.94
N LYS A 75 -2.18 -15.11 -6.56
CA LYS A 75 -2.36 -15.12 -8.01
C LYS A 75 -3.13 -13.90 -8.48
N GLU A 76 -4.12 -13.48 -7.68
CA GLU A 76 -4.98 -12.35 -8.01
C GLU A 76 -4.21 -11.05 -8.11
N TYR A 77 -3.20 -10.87 -7.25
CA TYR A 77 -2.38 -9.66 -7.28
C TYR A 77 -1.21 -9.76 -8.26
N SER A 78 -0.80 -10.94 -8.65
CA SER A 78 0.41 -11.16 -9.46
C SER A 78 0.51 -10.28 -10.72
N PRO A 79 -0.55 -10.18 -11.57
CA PRO A 79 -0.44 -9.33 -12.77
C PRO A 79 -0.28 -7.85 -12.42
N TRP A 80 -0.90 -7.39 -11.35
CA TRP A 80 -0.82 -5.98 -10.92
C TRP A 80 0.54 -5.68 -10.30
N LYS A 81 1.10 -6.65 -9.59
CA LYS A 81 2.45 -6.55 -9.04
C LYS A 81 3.49 -6.41 -10.15
N LYS A 82 3.30 -7.07 -11.28
CA LYS A 82 4.19 -6.92 -12.44
C LYS A 82 4.05 -5.55 -13.08
N LEU A 83 2.82 -5.09 -13.27
CA LEU A 83 2.55 -3.77 -13.85
C LEU A 83 3.14 -2.67 -12.97
N ARG A 84 3.09 -2.84 -11.66
CA ARG A 84 3.60 -1.87 -10.70
C ARG A 84 5.06 -1.49 -10.95
N LYS A 85 5.89 -2.44 -11.33
CA LYS A 85 7.31 -2.19 -11.56
C LYS A 85 7.55 -1.12 -12.61
N ASP A 86 6.69 -1.04 -13.61
CA ASP A 86 6.79 -0.04 -14.67
C ASP A 86 6.00 1.22 -14.34
N ALA A 87 5.08 1.15 -13.41
CA ALA A 87 4.16 2.24 -13.09
C ALA A 87 4.73 3.19 -12.04
N PHE A 88 5.38 2.66 -11.02
CA PHE A 88 5.87 3.48 -9.90
C PHE A 88 6.89 2.74 -9.05
N ASP A 89 7.70 3.53 -8.35
CA ASP A 89 8.58 3.01 -7.30
C ASP A 89 7.89 3.23 -5.95
N MET A 90 8.17 2.36 -4.99
CA MET A 90 7.59 2.52 -3.66
C MET A 90 8.49 1.95 -2.58
N ASN A 91 8.31 2.50 -1.39
CA ASN A 91 8.73 1.89 -0.15
C ASN A 91 7.47 1.43 0.56
N LEU A 92 7.46 0.22 1.06
CA LEU A 92 6.28 -0.39 1.68
C LEU A 92 6.67 -0.99 3.02
N VAL A 93 6.00 -0.55 4.06
CA VAL A 93 6.26 -1.01 5.44
C VAL A 93 4.95 -1.46 6.06
N LEU A 94 4.97 -2.60 6.74
CA LEU A 94 3.84 -3.03 7.56
C LEU A 94 4.08 -2.59 9.00
N ALA A 95 3.15 -1.81 9.53
CA ALA A 95 3.24 -1.32 10.90
C ALA A 95 2.12 -1.93 11.73
N GLY A 96 2.50 -2.62 12.78
CA GLY A 96 1.56 -3.11 13.79
C GLY A 96 1.57 -2.19 15.01
N GLU A 97 0.73 -2.54 15.98
CA GLU A 97 0.67 -1.78 17.21
C GLU A 97 2.00 -1.89 17.96
N MET A 98 2.38 -0.79 18.62
CA MET A 98 3.60 -0.74 19.40
C MET A 98 3.59 -1.80 20.52
N ARG A 99 4.72 -2.47 20.68
CA ARG A 99 4.92 -3.42 21.78
C ARG A 99 5.77 -2.75 22.84
N ASP A 100 5.34 -2.93 24.09
CA ASP A 100 6.09 -2.41 25.26
C ASP A 100 7.11 -3.40 25.76
#